data_14c1d11fc8ffc8141d9099c08dbc8cdf
#
_entry.id   14c1d11fc8ffc8141d9099c08dbc8cdf
#
_cell.length_a   1.000
_cell.length_b   1.000
_cell.length_c   1.000
_cell.angle_alpha   90.00
_cell.angle_beta   90.00
_cell.angle_gamma   90.00
#
_symmetry.space_group_name_H-M   'P 1'
#
loop_
_entity.id
_entity.type
_entity.pdbx_description
1 polymer ?
#
loop_
_entity_poly.entity_id
_entity_poly.type
_entity_poly.pdbx_seq_one_letter_code
_entity_poly.pdbx_strand_id
1 'polypeptide(L)'
;MYSIVLLYIAITGYSNNAITKIGFQFKFYEQNLVYYLTESFNSNIIFENIVDIKHEVVEGIDDKNVLKWKTAIENLIVSESLFKNSELTLVEIAKKLKTNIAIISKTVNQEFGVNFNDFVNNYRVEAVKNSFAKGEHKKSTLLGIAYDCGFNSKATFNRAFKKNTGKTPKEYLKE
;
A
#
# COMPACT_ATOMS: atom_id res chain seq x y z
N MET A 1 26.12 -20.19 -12.13
CA MET A 1 25.78 -19.06 -11.25
C MET A 1 26.46 -17.75 -11.65
N TYR A 2 27.69 -17.76 -12.17
CA TYR A 2 28.39 -16.57 -12.66
C TYR A 2 27.84 -16.01 -13.99
N SER A 3 27.12 -16.81 -14.78
CA SER A 3 26.65 -16.43 -16.11
C SER A 3 25.53 -15.36 -16.10
N ILE A 4 24.66 -15.38 -15.09
CA ILE A 4 23.53 -14.42 -14.99
C ILE A 4 24.02 -13.04 -14.54
N VAL A 5 25.01 -13.01 -13.64
CA VAL A 5 25.60 -11.75 -13.15
C VAL A 5 26.39 -11.07 -14.26
N LEU A 6 27.13 -11.83 -15.08
CA LEU A 6 27.85 -11.32 -16.24
C LEU A 6 26.91 -10.82 -17.35
N LEU A 7 25.76 -11.51 -17.56
CA LEU A 7 24.75 -11.05 -18.51
C LEU A 7 24.10 -9.74 -18.07
N TYR A 8 23.85 -9.59 -16.77
CA TYR A 8 23.31 -8.36 -16.19
C TYR A 8 24.28 -7.18 -16.32
N ILE A 9 25.59 -7.40 -16.06
CA ILE A 9 26.65 -6.40 -16.23
C ILE A 9 26.82 -6.02 -17.71
N ALA A 10 26.69 -6.96 -18.63
CA ALA A 10 26.78 -6.70 -20.06
C ALA A 10 25.59 -5.87 -20.58
N ILE A 11 24.38 -6.14 -20.10
CA ILE A 11 23.17 -5.38 -20.48
C ILE A 11 23.20 -3.97 -19.90
N THR A 12 23.70 -3.79 -18.67
CA THR A 12 23.83 -2.47 -18.05
C THR A 12 25.00 -1.66 -18.60
N GLY A 13 26.08 -2.31 -19.04
CA GLY A 13 27.25 -1.64 -19.65
C GLY A 13 26.99 -1.09 -21.06
N TYR A 14 26.04 -1.63 -21.82
CA TYR A 14 25.75 -1.20 -23.20
C TYR A 14 24.85 0.03 -23.30
N SER A 15 24.23 0.49 -22.20
CA SER A 15 23.28 1.61 -22.19
C SER A 15 23.85 2.90 -21.56
N ASN A 16 25.14 3.18 -21.75
CA ASN A 16 25.82 4.26 -21.03
C ASN A 16 25.42 5.71 -21.44
N ASN A 17 24.54 5.89 -22.43
CA ASN A 17 24.05 7.22 -22.84
C ASN A 17 22.63 7.58 -22.39
N ALA A 18 21.89 6.64 -21.77
CA ALA A 18 20.58 6.89 -21.19
C ALA A 18 20.61 6.99 -19.64
N ILE A 19 21.74 6.66 -19.02
CA ILE A 19 21.86 6.40 -17.57
C ILE A 19 21.97 7.69 -16.74
N THR A 20 22.34 8.82 -17.31
CA THR A 20 22.51 10.06 -16.53
C THR A 20 21.18 10.67 -16.03
N LYS A 21 20.03 10.25 -16.56
CA LYS A 21 18.70 10.66 -16.06
C LYS A 21 18.04 9.61 -15.16
N ILE A 22 18.53 8.38 -15.13
CA ILE A 22 17.95 7.25 -14.36
C ILE A 22 18.72 7.01 -13.05
N GLY A 23 19.90 7.57 -12.88
CA GLY A 23 20.81 7.32 -11.75
C GLY A 23 20.21 7.57 -10.35
N PHE A 24 19.18 8.40 -10.23
CA PHE A 24 18.55 8.67 -8.93
C PHE A 24 17.49 7.62 -8.56
N GLN A 25 16.87 6.98 -9.54
CA GLN A 25 15.88 5.91 -9.26
C GLN A 25 16.52 4.55 -9.04
N PHE A 26 17.68 4.27 -9.66
CA PHE A 26 18.36 2.98 -9.56
C PHE A 26 18.91 2.72 -8.15
N LYS A 27 19.40 3.74 -7.45
CA LYS A 27 19.92 3.61 -6.07
C LYS A 27 18.84 3.17 -5.07
N PHE A 28 17.58 3.47 -5.34
CA PHE A 28 16.44 3.06 -4.52
C PHE A 28 16.04 1.60 -4.79
N TYR A 29 16.25 1.10 -6.01
CA TYR A 29 15.96 -0.28 -6.39
C TYR A 29 17.04 -1.26 -5.93
N GLU A 30 18.32 -0.86 -5.88
CA GLU A 30 19.40 -1.75 -5.44
C GLU A 30 19.29 -2.11 -3.95
N GLN A 31 18.93 -1.18 -3.08
CA GLN A 31 18.75 -1.48 -1.67
C GLN A 31 17.55 -2.42 -1.41
N ASN A 32 16.48 -2.25 -2.16
CA ASN A 32 15.33 -3.17 -2.07
C ASN A 32 15.63 -4.52 -2.73
N LEU A 33 16.37 -4.55 -3.84
CA LEU A 33 16.73 -5.80 -4.51
C LEU A 33 17.67 -6.65 -3.67
N VAL A 34 18.64 -6.05 -2.98
CA VAL A 34 19.52 -6.76 -2.04
C VAL A 34 18.73 -7.29 -0.84
N TYR A 35 17.79 -6.52 -0.29
CA TYR A 35 16.90 -6.96 0.78
C TYR A 35 16.03 -8.15 0.30
N TYR A 36 15.43 -8.07 -0.87
CA TYR A 36 14.66 -9.18 -1.45
C TYR A 36 15.52 -10.40 -1.80
N LEU A 37 16.76 -10.22 -2.23
CA LEU A 37 17.65 -11.33 -2.57
C LEU A 37 18.24 -12.01 -1.32
N THR A 38 18.47 -11.30 -0.23
CA THR A 38 18.96 -11.89 1.03
C THR A 38 17.86 -12.65 1.78
N GLU A 39 16.60 -12.20 1.73
CA GLU A 39 15.47 -13.01 2.21
C GLU A 39 15.14 -14.18 1.29
N SER A 40 15.34 -14.02 -0.04
CA SER A 40 15.08 -15.07 -1.03
C SER A 40 16.05 -16.26 -0.93
N PHE A 41 17.24 -16.11 -0.36
CA PHE A 41 18.17 -17.25 -0.18
C PHE A 41 17.69 -18.25 0.87
N ASN A 42 16.84 -17.83 1.81
CA ASN A 42 16.20 -18.73 2.78
C ASN A 42 14.82 -19.21 2.34
N SER A 43 14.32 -18.74 1.20
CA SER A 43 12.93 -18.92 0.74
C SER A 43 12.77 -19.76 -0.53
N ASN A 44 13.82 -20.42 -1.06
CA ASN A 44 13.69 -21.25 -2.26
C ASN A 44 12.64 -22.37 -2.12
N ILE A 45 12.34 -22.80 -0.89
CA ILE A 45 11.25 -23.76 -0.61
C ILE A 45 9.88 -23.04 -0.60
N ILE A 46 9.87 -21.74 -0.30
CA ILE A 46 8.62 -20.93 -0.23
C ILE A 46 8.24 -20.44 -1.62
N PHE A 47 9.21 -20.16 -2.50
CA PHE A 47 8.94 -19.66 -3.86
C PHE A 47 8.31 -20.71 -4.78
N GLU A 48 8.76 -21.96 -4.75
CA GLU A 48 8.10 -23.02 -5.52
C GLU A 48 6.66 -23.23 -5.07
N ASN A 49 6.41 -23.25 -3.76
CA ASN A 49 5.05 -23.34 -3.23
C ASN A 49 4.17 -22.11 -3.51
N ILE A 50 4.77 -20.91 -3.62
CA ILE A 50 4.01 -19.66 -3.93
C ILE A 50 3.64 -19.59 -5.42
N VAL A 51 4.48 -20.09 -6.33
CA VAL A 51 4.18 -20.13 -7.76
C VAL A 51 3.05 -21.10 -8.06
N ASP A 52 3.04 -22.27 -7.44
CA ASP A 52 1.94 -23.25 -7.58
C ASP A 52 0.64 -22.76 -6.94
N ILE A 53 0.71 -22.10 -5.77
CA ILE A 53 -0.44 -21.44 -5.14
C ILE A 53 -0.98 -20.27 -6.00
N LYS A 54 -0.13 -19.54 -6.72
CA LYS A 54 -0.58 -18.47 -7.63
C LYS A 54 -1.42 -18.97 -8.79
N HIS A 55 -1.14 -20.16 -9.32
CA HIS A 55 -1.91 -20.71 -10.44
C HIS A 55 -3.25 -21.31 -9.99
N GLU A 56 -3.32 -21.98 -8.87
CA GLU A 56 -4.56 -22.61 -8.37
C GLU A 56 -5.56 -21.61 -7.75
N VAL A 57 -5.06 -20.53 -7.12
CA VAL A 57 -5.92 -19.58 -6.38
C VAL A 57 -6.52 -18.49 -7.28
N VAL A 58 -5.92 -18.23 -8.47
CA VAL A 58 -6.42 -17.17 -9.37
C VAL A 58 -7.61 -17.63 -10.22
N GLU A 59 -7.76 -18.92 -10.49
CA GLU A 59 -8.86 -19.46 -11.30
C GLU A 59 -10.18 -19.67 -10.56
N GLY A 60 -10.20 -19.59 -9.23
CA GLY A 60 -11.37 -19.93 -8.38
C GLY A 60 -12.04 -18.79 -7.65
N ILE A 61 -11.71 -17.51 -7.93
CA ILE A 61 -12.42 -16.40 -7.29
C ILE A 61 -13.69 -16.08 -8.11
N ASP A 62 -14.75 -16.78 -7.78
CA ASP A 62 -16.11 -16.52 -8.24
C ASP A 62 -16.54 -15.10 -7.78
N ASP A 63 -17.19 -14.34 -8.66
CA ASP A 63 -17.67 -12.97 -8.40
C ASP A 63 -18.52 -12.86 -7.12
N LYS A 64 -19.22 -13.91 -6.74
CA LYS A 64 -19.96 -13.99 -5.47
C LYS A 64 -19.06 -13.94 -4.25
N ASN A 65 -17.82 -14.44 -4.35
CA ASN A 65 -16.84 -14.38 -3.27
C ASN A 65 -16.20 -12.99 -3.14
N VAL A 66 -16.08 -12.24 -4.23
CA VAL A 66 -15.46 -10.91 -4.22
C VAL A 66 -16.31 -9.94 -3.39
N LEU A 67 -17.64 -9.94 -3.57
CA LEU A 67 -18.55 -9.09 -2.78
C LEU A 67 -18.51 -9.44 -1.28
N LYS A 68 -18.41 -10.71 -0.94
CA LYS A 68 -18.23 -11.16 0.46
C LYS A 68 -16.95 -10.58 1.06
N TRP A 69 -15.85 -10.63 0.33
CA TRP A 69 -14.57 -10.08 0.80
C TRP A 69 -14.59 -8.56 0.93
N LYS A 70 -15.24 -7.86 0.00
CA LYS A 70 -15.47 -6.42 0.09
C LYS A 70 -16.08 -6.04 1.43
N THR A 71 -17.24 -6.62 1.73
CA THR A 71 -17.98 -6.34 2.98
C THR A 71 -17.16 -6.72 4.22
N ALA A 72 -16.43 -7.85 4.16
CA ALA A 72 -15.58 -8.28 5.27
C ALA A 72 -14.42 -7.31 5.53
N ILE A 73 -13.78 -6.81 4.48
CA ILE A 73 -12.69 -5.83 4.57
C ILE A 73 -13.20 -4.51 5.13
N GLU A 74 -14.30 -3.98 4.59
CA GLU A 74 -14.92 -2.73 5.08
C GLU A 74 -15.29 -2.83 6.56
N ASN A 75 -15.99 -3.88 6.94
CA ASN A 75 -16.39 -4.10 8.33
C ASN A 75 -15.18 -4.18 9.25
N LEU A 76 -14.14 -4.90 8.86
CA LEU A 76 -12.93 -5.04 9.67
C LEU A 76 -12.19 -3.69 9.85
N ILE A 77 -12.02 -2.94 8.77
CA ILE A 77 -11.34 -1.63 8.79
C ILE A 77 -12.08 -0.65 9.71
N VAL A 78 -13.41 -0.65 9.67
CA VAL A 78 -14.24 0.29 10.42
C VAL A 78 -14.42 -0.16 11.87
N SER A 79 -14.81 -1.41 12.12
CA SER A 79 -15.13 -1.92 13.47
C SER A 79 -13.92 -1.90 14.40
N GLU A 80 -12.73 -2.24 13.89
CA GLU A 80 -11.51 -2.21 14.68
C GLU A 80 -10.72 -0.89 14.52
N SER A 81 -11.24 0.07 13.73
CA SER A 81 -10.56 1.33 13.41
C SER A 81 -9.12 1.11 12.91
N LEU A 82 -8.89 0.04 12.14
CA LEU A 82 -7.55 -0.37 11.71
C LEU A 82 -6.85 0.70 10.87
N PHE A 83 -7.59 1.57 10.19
CA PHE A 83 -7.02 2.69 9.44
C PHE A 83 -6.18 3.64 10.31
N LYS A 84 -6.39 3.65 11.65
CA LYS A 84 -5.58 4.45 12.59
C LYS A 84 -4.20 3.85 12.85
N ASN A 85 -4.01 2.55 12.57
CA ASN A 85 -2.69 1.95 12.64
C ASN A 85 -1.86 2.45 11.46
N SER A 86 -0.82 3.25 11.72
CA SER A 86 0.07 3.81 10.67
C SER A 86 0.83 2.74 9.89
N GLU A 87 1.06 1.59 10.50
CA GLU A 87 1.80 0.44 9.95
C GLU A 87 0.90 -0.65 9.38
N LEU A 88 -0.40 -0.36 9.17
CA LEU A 88 -1.35 -1.33 8.65
C LEU A 88 -0.91 -1.87 7.27
N THR A 89 -0.88 -3.18 7.15
CA THR A 89 -0.49 -3.90 5.94
C THR A 89 -1.59 -4.82 5.40
N LEU A 90 -1.48 -5.18 4.11
CA LEU A 90 -2.32 -6.23 3.50
C LEU A 90 -2.19 -7.58 4.23
N VAL A 91 -0.98 -7.89 4.74
CA VAL A 91 -0.71 -9.11 5.49
C VAL A 91 -1.55 -9.18 6.76
N GLU A 92 -1.66 -8.07 7.48
CA GLU A 92 -2.45 -7.99 8.71
C GLU A 92 -3.94 -8.20 8.44
N ILE A 93 -4.49 -7.57 7.39
CA ILE A 93 -5.89 -7.78 6.98
C ILE A 93 -6.13 -9.23 6.58
N ALA A 94 -5.26 -9.81 5.75
CA ALA A 94 -5.37 -11.20 5.32
C ALA A 94 -5.34 -12.17 6.51
N LYS A 95 -4.44 -11.95 7.47
CA LYS A 95 -4.34 -12.74 8.70
C LYS A 95 -5.62 -12.65 9.54
N LYS A 96 -6.16 -11.44 9.76
CA LYS A 96 -7.39 -11.23 10.52
C LYS A 96 -8.61 -11.89 9.86
N LEU A 97 -8.71 -11.80 8.55
CA LEU A 97 -9.78 -12.42 7.77
C LEU A 97 -9.52 -13.90 7.44
N LYS A 98 -8.37 -14.46 7.90
CA LYS A 98 -7.97 -15.86 7.66
C LYS A 98 -8.01 -16.21 6.16
N THR A 99 -7.45 -15.35 5.33
CA THR A 99 -7.44 -15.47 3.87
C THR A 99 -6.08 -15.13 3.28
N ASN A 100 -5.98 -15.17 1.96
CA ASN A 100 -4.76 -14.90 1.21
C ASN A 100 -4.62 -13.40 0.91
N ILE A 101 -3.38 -12.88 0.93
CA ILE A 101 -3.04 -11.50 0.57
C ILE A 101 -3.50 -11.17 -0.85
N ALA A 102 -3.38 -12.11 -1.80
CA ALA A 102 -3.79 -11.91 -3.19
C ALA A 102 -5.30 -11.66 -3.30
N ILE A 103 -6.12 -12.34 -2.50
CA ILE A 103 -7.57 -12.12 -2.44
C ILE A 103 -7.87 -10.70 -1.96
N ILE A 104 -7.24 -10.26 -0.86
CA ILE A 104 -7.45 -8.91 -0.33
C ILE A 104 -7.00 -7.86 -1.34
N SER A 105 -5.81 -8.01 -1.93
CA SER A 105 -5.28 -7.08 -2.93
C SER A 105 -6.19 -7.01 -4.16
N LYS A 106 -6.62 -8.15 -4.68
CA LYS A 106 -7.54 -8.23 -5.84
C LYS A 106 -8.87 -7.57 -5.53
N THR A 107 -9.47 -7.89 -4.37
CA THR A 107 -10.75 -7.30 -3.94
C THR A 107 -10.64 -5.79 -3.82
N VAL A 108 -9.58 -5.26 -3.18
CA VAL A 108 -9.39 -3.81 -3.03
C VAL A 108 -9.27 -3.15 -4.40
N ASN A 109 -8.46 -3.70 -5.29
CA ASN A 109 -8.27 -3.13 -6.62
C ASN A 109 -9.54 -3.18 -7.49
N GLN A 110 -10.29 -4.29 -7.45
CA GLN A 110 -11.48 -4.49 -8.30
C GLN A 110 -12.70 -3.75 -7.75
N GLU A 111 -12.98 -3.87 -6.45
CA GLU A 111 -14.21 -3.37 -5.86
C GLU A 111 -14.15 -1.90 -5.45
N PHE A 112 -12.95 -1.39 -5.12
CA PHE A 112 -12.77 0.01 -4.74
C PHE A 112 -12.04 0.83 -5.80
N GLY A 113 -11.50 0.20 -6.85
CA GLY A 113 -10.83 0.88 -7.95
C GLY A 113 -9.51 1.56 -7.57
N VAL A 114 -8.94 1.24 -6.40
CA VAL A 114 -7.75 1.88 -5.86
C VAL A 114 -6.78 0.85 -5.29
N ASN A 115 -5.50 1.21 -5.15
CA ASN A 115 -4.56 0.37 -4.42
C ASN A 115 -4.83 0.41 -2.90
N PHE A 116 -4.25 -0.55 -2.16
CA PHE A 116 -4.47 -0.68 -0.71
C PHE A 116 -4.08 0.58 0.09
N ASN A 117 -2.98 1.24 -0.26
CA ASN A 117 -2.56 2.45 0.43
C ASN A 117 -3.56 3.60 0.24
N ASP A 118 -4.07 3.76 -0.97
CA ASP A 118 -5.11 4.76 -1.25
C ASP A 118 -6.43 4.39 -0.56
N PHE A 119 -6.79 3.11 -0.55
CA PHE A 119 -7.96 2.60 0.16
C PHE A 119 -7.92 2.96 1.66
N VAL A 120 -6.84 2.63 2.35
CA VAL A 120 -6.68 2.98 3.78
C VAL A 120 -6.62 4.49 3.98
N ASN A 121 -5.90 5.22 3.12
CA ASN A 121 -5.80 6.67 3.22
C ASN A 121 -7.15 7.38 3.02
N ASN A 122 -8.08 6.84 2.23
CA ASN A 122 -9.43 7.39 2.11
C ASN A 122 -10.16 7.37 3.46
N TYR A 123 -10.09 6.26 4.22
CA TYR A 123 -10.67 6.20 5.59
C TYR A 123 -10.00 7.20 6.54
N ARG A 124 -8.67 7.35 6.45
CA ARG A 124 -7.93 8.33 7.26
C ARG A 124 -8.34 9.75 6.94
N VAL A 125 -8.53 10.09 5.66
CA VAL A 125 -9.01 11.42 5.24
C VAL A 125 -10.41 11.68 5.76
N GLU A 126 -11.33 10.72 5.67
CA GLU A 126 -12.68 10.87 6.22
C GLU A 126 -12.65 11.05 7.76
N ALA A 127 -11.78 10.36 8.47
CA ALA A 127 -11.58 10.56 9.90
C ALA A 127 -11.06 11.98 10.21
N VAL A 128 -10.13 12.51 9.42
CA VAL A 128 -9.65 13.90 9.56
C VAL A 128 -10.78 14.90 9.30
N LYS A 129 -11.58 14.72 8.25
CA LYS A 129 -12.75 15.58 7.96
C LYS A 129 -13.75 15.58 9.13
N ASN A 130 -14.00 14.41 9.71
CA ASN A 130 -14.85 14.30 10.90
C ASN A 130 -14.28 15.04 12.11
N SER A 131 -12.95 14.98 12.34
CA SER A 131 -12.28 15.76 13.38
C SER A 131 -12.36 17.25 13.13
N PHE A 132 -12.26 17.68 11.88
CA PHE A 132 -12.44 19.10 11.49
C PHE A 132 -13.87 19.57 11.76
N ALA A 133 -14.87 18.76 11.40
CA ALA A 133 -16.28 19.09 11.64
C ALA A 133 -16.61 19.19 13.16
N LYS A 134 -15.92 18.42 13.99
CA LYS A 134 -16.01 18.51 15.47
C LYS A 134 -15.27 19.73 16.05
N GLY A 135 -14.55 20.48 15.24
CA GLY A 135 -13.80 21.67 15.67
C GLY A 135 -12.46 21.33 16.37
N GLU A 136 -11.95 20.11 16.25
CA GLU A 136 -10.70 19.68 16.89
C GLU A 136 -9.49 20.48 16.38
N HIS A 137 -9.55 21.00 15.13
CA HIS A 137 -8.55 21.90 14.56
C HIS A 137 -8.34 23.20 15.33
N LYS A 138 -9.27 23.57 16.23
CA LYS A 138 -9.13 24.73 17.12
C LYS A 138 -8.27 24.43 18.36
N LYS A 139 -8.11 23.16 18.69
CA LYS A 139 -7.39 22.68 19.89
C LYS A 139 -6.07 21.98 19.55
N SER A 140 -5.95 21.44 18.34
CA SER A 140 -4.82 20.64 17.87
C SER A 140 -4.30 21.12 16.52
N THR A 141 -3.03 20.83 16.21
CA THR A 141 -2.49 21.12 14.89
C THR A 141 -3.10 20.21 13.84
N LEU A 142 -3.19 20.68 12.58
CA LEU A 142 -3.68 19.84 11.47
C LEU A 142 -2.87 18.55 11.31
N LEU A 143 -1.56 18.63 11.58
CA LEU A 143 -0.67 17.47 11.51
C LEU A 143 -0.88 16.52 12.69
N GLY A 144 -1.13 17.03 13.88
CA GLY A 144 -1.49 16.23 15.05
C GLY A 144 -2.75 15.41 14.78
N ILE A 145 -3.82 16.06 14.30
CA ILE A 145 -5.06 15.37 13.91
C ILE A 145 -4.79 14.29 12.85
N ALA A 146 -3.93 14.58 11.86
CA ALA A 146 -3.58 13.61 10.84
C ALA A 146 -2.87 12.37 11.42
N TYR A 147 -1.95 12.56 12.37
CA TYR A 147 -1.27 11.45 13.06
C TYR A 147 -2.26 10.63 13.91
N ASP A 148 -3.19 11.27 14.63
CA ASP A 148 -4.23 10.59 15.40
C ASP A 148 -5.19 9.79 14.49
N CYS A 149 -5.30 10.19 13.21
CA CYS A 149 -6.05 9.46 12.19
C CYS A 149 -5.22 8.39 11.45
N GLY A 150 -3.96 8.14 11.85
CA GLY A 150 -3.14 7.05 11.34
C GLY A 150 -2.17 7.42 10.21
N PHE A 151 -2.05 8.68 9.82
CA PHE A 151 -0.98 9.08 8.92
C PHE A 151 0.38 9.04 9.63
N ASN A 152 1.42 8.60 8.93
CA ASN A 152 2.79 8.56 9.45
C ASN A 152 3.67 9.72 8.94
N SER A 153 3.19 10.53 7.99
CA SER A 153 3.94 11.67 7.47
C SER A 153 3.05 12.79 6.94
N LYS A 154 3.54 14.02 7.08
CA LYS A 154 2.90 15.22 6.51
C LYS A 154 2.74 15.13 4.99
N ALA A 155 3.72 14.55 4.29
CA ALA A 155 3.70 14.43 2.84
C ALA A 155 2.57 13.51 2.38
N THR A 156 2.45 12.33 3.01
CA THR A 156 1.38 11.37 2.72
C THR A 156 0.02 11.96 3.03
N PHE A 157 -0.15 12.59 4.19
CA PHE A 157 -1.38 13.27 4.58
C PHE A 157 -1.82 14.31 3.55
N ASN A 158 -0.96 15.28 3.21
CA ASN A 158 -1.32 16.35 2.28
C ASN A 158 -1.67 15.81 0.89
N ARG A 159 -0.92 14.81 0.39
CA ARG A 159 -1.18 14.18 -0.90
C ARG A 159 -2.52 13.45 -0.90
N ALA A 160 -2.77 12.61 0.11
CA ALA A 160 -4.00 11.85 0.22
C ALA A 160 -5.22 12.76 0.40
N PHE A 161 -5.12 13.77 1.25
CA PHE A 161 -6.19 14.74 1.49
C PHE A 161 -6.54 15.52 0.22
N LYS A 162 -5.53 16.03 -0.49
CA LYS A 162 -5.76 16.74 -1.77
C LYS A 162 -6.32 15.82 -2.84
N LYS A 163 -5.86 14.56 -2.91
CA LYS A 163 -6.38 13.56 -3.85
C LYS A 163 -7.87 13.27 -3.61
N ASN A 164 -8.28 13.16 -2.34
CA ASN A 164 -9.65 12.81 -1.95
C ASN A 164 -10.60 14.01 -2.04
N THR A 165 -10.17 15.22 -1.63
CA THR A 165 -11.04 16.39 -1.49
C THR A 165 -10.87 17.44 -2.59
N GLY A 166 -9.83 17.32 -3.42
CA GLY A 166 -9.43 18.35 -4.39
C GLY A 166 -8.65 19.52 -3.78
N LYS A 167 -8.60 19.65 -2.45
CA LYS A 167 -8.05 20.79 -1.71
C LYS A 167 -7.00 20.36 -0.70
N THR A 168 -6.11 21.26 -0.35
CA THR A 168 -5.22 21.03 0.80
C THR A 168 -6.02 21.12 2.11
N PRO A 169 -5.55 20.47 3.20
CA PRO A 169 -6.22 20.56 4.50
C PRO A 169 -6.46 21.98 5.00
N LYS A 170 -5.51 22.89 4.71
CA LYS A 170 -5.61 24.31 5.09
C LYS A 170 -6.65 25.09 4.27
N GLU A 171 -6.76 24.78 2.98
CA GLU A 171 -7.79 25.36 2.10
C GLU A 171 -9.18 24.89 2.49
N TYR A 172 -9.32 23.59 2.79
CA TYR A 172 -10.58 22.97 3.19
C TYR A 172 -11.19 23.58 4.45
N LEU A 173 -10.36 24.02 5.41
CA LEU A 173 -10.83 24.66 6.66
C LEU A 173 -11.18 26.15 6.52
N LYS A 174 -10.92 26.78 5.39
CA LYS A 174 -11.24 28.19 5.18
C LYS A 174 -12.64 28.41 4.58
N GLU A 175 -13.28 27.34 4.21
CA GLU A 175 -14.67 27.32 3.73
C GLU A 175 -15.67 27.20 4.87
#